data_fe20c860ebab7bbbaf4a7e2ab26cbaba
#
_entry.id   fe20c860ebab7bbbaf4a7e2ab26cbaba
#
_cell.length_a   1.000
_cell.length_b   1.000
_cell.length_c   1.000
_cell.angle_alpha   90.00
_cell.angle_beta   90.00
_cell.angle_gamma   90.00
#
_symmetry.space_group_name_H-M   'P 1'
#
loop_
_entity.id
_entity.type
_entity.pdbx_description
1 polymer ?
#
loop_
_entity_poly.entity_id
_entity_poly.type
_entity_poly.pdbx_seq_one_letter_code
_entity_poly.pdbx_strand_id
1 'polypeptide(L)'
;MTRAAFLDHSGFLVELPEVTLLFDWWKGELPALRPGVPLLVFASHRHEDHFKLEIFRLDAHAFLLGKDIKLSPRHRKKWELSDETAATCLSLGGNETVSPLPGVTVETLPSTDEGVAFLVTADGKTVFHAGDLNWWHWEGEDPGWNRNMEVNFKRYTEPLRGRRIDLAMLPLDPRLGEDGFRGPAYFLELADVRRFLPMHQWGDFGFTEKFLARYPGFAARTVPVSRVGQDFTFEEEEV
;
A
#
# COMPACT_ATOMS: atom_id res chain seq x y z
N MET A 1 17.85 3.58 9.35
CA MET A 1 17.67 2.23 8.71
C MET A 1 16.18 1.98 8.59
N THR A 2 15.70 1.59 7.42
CA THR A 2 14.29 1.22 7.17
C THR A 2 14.22 -0.29 6.96
N ARG A 3 13.28 -0.96 7.62
CA ARG A 3 12.98 -2.38 7.40
C ARG A 3 11.57 -2.52 6.85
N ALA A 4 11.36 -3.44 5.91
CA ALA A 4 10.04 -3.84 5.48
C ALA A 4 9.90 -5.37 5.54
N ALA A 5 8.71 -5.87 5.84
CA ALA A 5 8.37 -7.28 5.75
C ALA A 5 7.14 -7.43 4.86
N PHE A 6 7.25 -8.25 3.82
CA PHE A 6 6.11 -8.67 3.02
C PHE A 6 5.37 -9.78 3.76
N LEU A 7 4.11 -9.55 4.10
CA LEU A 7 3.32 -10.51 4.89
C LEU A 7 2.62 -11.53 4.00
N ASP A 8 1.83 -11.06 3.07
CA ASP A 8 1.20 -11.80 1.96
C ASP A 8 0.43 -10.79 1.09
N HIS A 9 0.22 -11.06 -0.18
CA HIS A 9 -0.60 -10.31 -1.15
C HIS A 9 -0.23 -8.82 -1.24
N SER A 10 -0.95 -7.95 -0.52
CA SER A 10 -0.67 -6.51 -0.39
C SER A 10 -0.26 -6.11 1.04
N GLY A 11 -0.11 -7.09 1.93
CA GLY A 11 0.25 -6.87 3.33
C GLY A 11 1.72 -6.56 3.52
N PHE A 12 2.04 -5.39 4.11
CA PHE A 12 3.40 -5.00 4.47
C PHE A 12 3.48 -4.44 5.88
N LEU A 13 4.54 -4.80 6.60
CA LEU A 13 4.98 -4.11 7.80
C LEU A 13 6.22 -3.28 7.43
N VAL A 14 6.19 -1.96 7.66
CA VAL A 14 7.33 -1.06 7.43
C VAL A 14 7.74 -0.44 8.77
N GLU A 15 8.99 -0.65 9.15
CA GLU A 15 9.57 -0.11 10.39
C GLU A 15 10.50 1.06 10.05
N LEU A 16 10.08 2.25 10.44
CA LEU A 16 10.87 3.48 10.46
C LEU A 16 11.39 3.72 11.89
N PRO A 17 12.39 4.59 12.12
CA PRO A 17 12.96 4.79 13.44
C PRO A 17 11.93 5.01 14.56
N GLU A 18 10.99 5.94 14.37
CA GLU A 18 10.06 6.42 15.40
C GLU A 18 8.61 5.92 15.21
N VAL A 19 8.32 5.17 14.13
CA VAL A 19 6.98 4.67 13.84
C VAL A 19 7.01 3.35 13.09
N THR A 20 6.02 2.50 13.32
CA THR A 20 5.76 1.28 12.58
C THR A 20 4.47 1.43 11.79
N LEU A 21 4.50 1.08 10.50
CA LEU A 21 3.39 1.18 9.56
C LEU A 21 2.99 -0.24 9.14
N LEU A 22 1.73 -0.62 9.36
CA LEU A 22 1.19 -1.91 8.94
C LEU A 22 0.12 -1.67 7.88
N PHE A 23 0.36 -2.11 6.65
CA PHE A 23 -0.54 -1.94 5.52
C PHE A 23 -1.23 -3.25 5.15
N ASP A 24 -2.54 -3.19 4.91
CA ASP A 24 -3.40 -4.21 4.30
C ASP A 24 -3.12 -5.64 4.79
N TRP A 25 -2.96 -5.79 6.10
CA TRP A 25 -2.71 -7.10 6.71
C TRP A 25 -3.99 -7.93 6.79
N TRP A 26 -4.16 -8.86 5.88
CA TRP A 26 -5.27 -9.80 5.87
C TRP A 26 -4.81 -11.24 6.13
N LYS A 27 -3.57 -11.59 5.73
CA LYS A 27 -2.98 -12.93 5.83
C LYS A 27 -1.49 -12.83 6.13
N GLY A 28 -0.87 -13.97 6.35
CA GLY A 28 0.54 -14.04 6.74
C GLY A 28 0.75 -13.83 8.24
N GLU A 29 1.90 -14.26 8.71
CA GLU A 29 2.32 -14.08 10.10
C GLU A 29 2.80 -12.63 10.29
N LEU A 30 2.28 -11.97 11.34
CA LEU A 30 2.74 -10.64 11.70
C LEU A 30 4.01 -10.78 12.56
N PRO A 31 5.15 -10.22 12.14
CA PRO A 31 6.35 -10.19 12.98
C PRO A 31 6.10 -9.52 14.34
N ALA A 32 6.95 -9.83 15.32
CA ALA A 32 6.88 -9.17 16.62
C ALA A 32 7.02 -7.65 16.45
N LEU A 33 6.02 -6.90 16.93
CA LEU A 33 6.02 -5.45 16.89
C LEU A 33 7.04 -4.88 17.91
N ARG A 34 7.63 -3.74 17.58
CA ARG A 34 8.63 -3.08 18.42
C ARG A 34 7.98 -2.47 19.67
N PRO A 35 8.38 -2.87 20.88
CA PRO A 35 7.84 -2.28 22.11
C PRO A 35 8.14 -0.77 22.18
N GLY A 36 7.13 0.02 22.56
CA GLY A 36 7.28 1.46 22.78
C GLY A 36 7.36 2.31 21.51
N VAL A 37 7.32 1.69 20.32
CA VAL A 37 7.24 2.41 19.04
C VAL A 37 5.78 2.44 18.57
N PRO A 38 5.20 3.61 18.30
CA PRO A 38 3.82 3.72 17.84
C PRO A 38 3.56 2.90 16.58
N LEU A 39 2.43 2.17 16.57
CA LEU A 39 1.94 1.44 15.42
C LEU A 39 0.81 2.22 14.75
N LEU A 40 0.91 2.46 13.45
CA LEU A 40 -0.17 2.92 12.59
C LEU A 40 -0.62 1.78 11.69
N VAL A 41 -1.91 1.48 11.70
CA VAL A 41 -2.50 0.40 10.91
C VAL A 41 -3.33 0.99 9.78
N PHE A 42 -3.05 0.57 8.57
CA PHE A 42 -3.70 1.04 7.34
C PHE A 42 -4.49 -0.10 6.70
N ALA A 43 -5.72 0.17 6.31
CA ALA A 43 -6.50 -0.69 5.43
C ALA A 43 -7.05 0.16 4.29
N SER A 44 -6.58 -0.13 3.07
CA SER A 44 -6.89 0.66 1.87
C SER A 44 -8.38 0.61 1.53
N HIS A 45 -8.99 -0.57 1.65
CA HIS A 45 -10.40 -0.81 1.37
C HIS A 45 -10.92 -2.11 2.04
N ARG A 46 -12.22 -2.39 1.86
CA ARG A 46 -12.94 -3.44 2.59
C ARG A 46 -12.83 -4.86 1.99
N HIS A 47 -12.18 -5.07 0.85
CA HIS A 47 -12.05 -6.41 0.27
C HIS A 47 -11.30 -7.35 1.22
N GLU A 48 -11.65 -8.63 1.19
CA GLU A 48 -11.17 -9.64 2.15
C GLU A 48 -9.66 -9.89 2.05
N ASP A 49 -9.03 -9.55 0.94
CA ASP A 49 -7.59 -9.67 0.68
C ASP A 49 -6.78 -8.42 1.09
N HIS A 50 -7.45 -7.40 1.64
CA HIS A 50 -6.84 -6.16 2.16
C HIS A 50 -7.23 -5.84 3.60
N PHE A 51 -8.35 -6.39 4.08
CA PHE A 51 -8.90 -6.05 5.38
C PHE A 51 -9.40 -7.28 6.15
N LYS A 52 -9.04 -7.36 7.44
CA LYS A 52 -9.61 -8.32 8.39
C LYS A 52 -9.86 -7.67 9.75
N LEU A 53 -10.81 -8.19 10.50
CA LEU A 53 -11.19 -7.62 11.80
C LEU A 53 -10.10 -7.77 12.88
N GLU A 54 -9.19 -8.73 12.70
CA GLU A 54 -8.08 -8.97 13.63
C GLU A 54 -7.16 -7.77 13.79
N ILE A 55 -7.11 -6.85 12.82
CA ILE A 55 -6.33 -5.61 12.95
C ILE A 55 -6.74 -4.82 14.21
N PHE A 56 -8.03 -4.82 14.57
CA PHE A 56 -8.55 -4.08 15.72
C PHE A 56 -8.16 -4.67 17.09
N ARG A 57 -7.48 -5.82 17.10
CA ARG A 57 -6.91 -6.42 18.33
C ARG A 57 -5.48 -5.98 18.60
N LEU A 58 -4.88 -5.25 17.65
CA LEU A 58 -3.54 -4.72 17.80
C LEU A 58 -3.56 -3.49 18.71
N ASP A 59 -2.53 -3.34 19.53
CA ASP A 59 -2.27 -2.12 20.28
C ASP A 59 -1.72 -1.05 19.33
N ALA A 60 -2.63 -0.42 18.58
CA ALA A 60 -2.30 0.56 17.58
C ALA A 60 -2.61 1.97 18.06
N HIS A 61 -1.72 2.91 17.75
CA HIS A 61 -1.93 4.33 18.03
C HIS A 61 -3.12 4.88 17.22
N ALA A 62 -3.22 4.48 15.95
CA ALA A 62 -4.35 4.83 15.08
C ALA A 62 -4.57 3.79 13.99
N PHE A 63 -5.83 3.69 13.53
CA PHE A 63 -6.25 2.91 12.36
C PHE A 63 -6.70 3.88 11.27
N LEU A 64 -6.03 3.86 10.11
CA LEU A 64 -6.32 4.68 8.96
C LEU A 64 -7.01 3.82 7.91
N LEU A 65 -8.31 4.02 7.75
CA LEU A 65 -9.19 3.11 7.03
C LEU A 65 -9.84 3.80 5.84
N GLY A 66 -9.86 3.16 4.68
CA GLY A 66 -10.64 3.61 3.55
C GLY A 66 -12.12 3.81 3.92
N LYS A 67 -12.77 4.84 3.39
CA LYS A 67 -14.18 5.21 3.72
C LYS A 67 -15.21 4.12 3.43
N ASP A 68 -14.90 3.16 2.60
CA ASP A 68 -15.72 2.00 2.31
C ASP A 68 -15.76 0.99 3.47
N ILE A 69 -14.74 0.97 4.35
CA ILE A 69 -14.74 0.24 5.63
C ILE A 69 -15.65 0.97 6.62
N LYS A 70 -16.90 0.55 6.68
CA LYS A 70 -17.95 1.26 7.44
C LYS A 70 -17.85 1.04 8.94
N LEU A 71 -17.63 2.11 9.71
CA LEU A 71 -17.61 2.10 11.18
C LEU A 71 -18.95 2.57 11.80
N SER A 72 -20.08 2.34 11.13
CA SER A 72 -21.40 2.69 11.69
C SER A 72 -21.65 1.94 13.00
N PRO A 73 -22.57 2.42 13.89
CA PRO A 73 -22.89 1.74 15.14
C PRO A 73 -23.25 0.26 14.96
N ARG A 74 -23.93 -0.07 13.83
CA ARG A 74 -24.27 -1.46 13.48
C ARG A 74 -23.01 -2.30 13.20
N HIS A 75 -22.04 -1.76 12.45
CA HIS A 75 -20.79 -2.48 12.15
C HIS A 75 -19.95 -2.62 13.41
N ARG A 76 -19.78 -1.57 14.20
CA ARG A 76 -19.04 -1.63 15.48
C ARG A 76 -19.60 -2.69 16.41
N LYS A 77 -20.94 -2.75 16.55
CA LYS A 77 -21.59 -3.82 17.34
C LYS A 77 -21.36 -5.22 16.75
N LYS A 78 -21.47 -5.38 15.42
CA LYS A 78 -21.24 -6.67 14.74
C LYS A 78 -19.80 -7.15 14.90
N TRP A 79 -18.84 -6.23 14.89
CA TRP A 79 -17.40 -6.49 15.00
C TRP A 79 -16.89 -6.51 16.44
N GLU A 80 -17.77 -6.29 17.42
CA GLU A 80 -17.42 -6.18 18.84
C GLU A 80 -16.31 -5.14 19.10
N LEU A 81 -16.30 -4.08 18.27
CA LEU A 81 -15.33 -3.00 18.34
C LEU A 81 -15.64 -2.09 19.53
N SER A 82 -14.68 -1.93 20.46
CA SER A 82 -14.83 -1.05 21.60
C SER A 82 -14.93 0.43 21.18
N ASP A 83 -15.56 1.26 22.00
CA ASP A 83 -15.60 2.70 21.75
C ASP A 83 -14.20 3.32 21.79
N GLU A 84 -13.30 2.79 22.61
CA GLU A 84 -11.90 3.20 22.69
C GLU A 84 -11.18 2.93 21.36
N THR A 85 -11.21 1.71 20.84
CA THR A 85 -10.63 1.39 19.52
C THR A 85 -11.33 2.17 18.40
N ALA A 86 -12.65 2.35 18.47
CA ALA A 86 -13.36 3.13 17.45
C ALA A 86 -12.93 4.61 17.43
N ALA A 87 -12.55 5.17 18.58
CA ALA A 87 -12.06 6.54 18.69
C ALA A 87 -10.67 6.76 18.06
N THR A 88 -9.87 5.70 17.93
CA THR A 88 -8.56 5.76 17.24
C THR A 88 -8.65 5.50 15.73
N CYS A 89 -9.85 5.26 15.19
CA CYS A 89 -10.07 5.02 13.77
C CYS A 89 -10.31 6.33 13.00
N LEU A 90 -9.51 6.55 11.96
CA LEU A 90 -9.66 7.63 10.98
C LEU A 90 -10.21 7.05 9.67
N SER A 91 -11.40 7.47 9.26
CA SER A 91 -12.02 7.04 8.00
C SER A 91 -11.69 8.03 6.89
N LEU A 92 -10.90 7.61 5.90
CA LEU A 92 -10.27 8.48 4.90
C LEU A 92 -10.82 8.21 3.49
N GLY A 93 -11.20 9.27 2.80
CA GLY A 93 -11.43 9.26 1.35
C GLY A 93 -10.19 9.66 0.57
N GLY A 94 -10.30 9.68 -0.76
CA GLY A 94 -9.20 10.19 -1.59
C GLY A 94 -9.00 11.69 -1.46
N ASN A 95 -7.74 12.16 -1.62
CA ASN A 95 -7.32 13.56 -1.53
C ASN A 95 -7.52 14.18 -0.12
N GLU A 96 -7.37 13.40 0.91
CA GLU A 96 -7.36 13.88 2.29
C GLU A 96 -5.93 13.86 2.85
N THR A 97 -5.66 14.74 3.81
CA THR A 97 -4.37 14.78 4.53
C THR A 97 -4.64 14.82 6.02
N VAL A 98 -3.97 13.95 6.76
CA VAL A 98 -4.06 13.85 8.22
C VAL A 98 -2.68 13.70 8.85
N SER A 99 -2.57 14.07 10.13
CA SER A 99 -1.35 13.87 10.92
C SER A 99 -1.71 13.07 12.17
N PRO A 100 -1.70 11.73 12.09
CA PRO A 100 -2.10 10.86 13.21
C PRO A 100 -1.12 10.92 14.39
N LEU A 101 0.13 11.32 14.14
CA LEU A 101 1.21 11.47 15.12
C LEU A 101 2.02 12.73 14.81
N PRO A 102 2.65 13.37 15.82
CA PRO A 102 3.65 14.41 15.54
C PRO A 102 4.75 13.88 14.62
N GLY A 103 5.09 14.63 13.59
CA GLY A 103 6.11 14.23 12.61
C GLY A 103 5.66 13.21 11.56
N VAL A 104 4.40 12.76 11.61
CA VAL A 104 3.82 11.85 10.60
C VAL A 104 2.71 12.56 9.84
N THR A 105 2.83 12.55 8.51
CA THR A 105 1.79 13.03 7.60
C THR A 105 1.34 11.90 6.70
N VAL A 106 0.03 11.74 6.56
CA VAL A 106 -0.60 10.76 5.67
C VAL A 106 -1.47 11.50 4.67
N GLU A 107 -1.11 11.39 3.41
CA GLU A 107 -1.90 11.86 2.27
C GLU A 107 -2.57 10.64 1.62
N THR A 108 -3.80 10.79 1.15
CA THR A 108 -4.52 9.73 0.43
C THR A 108 -4.78 10.12 -1.01
N LEU A 109 -4.72 9.13 -1.91
CA LEU A 109 -5.17 9.27 -3.29
C LEU A 109 -6.41 8.40 -3.50
N PRO A 110 -7.34 8.80 -4.42
CA PRO A 110 -8.44 7.93 -4.82
C PRO A 110 -7.90 6.64 -5.46
N SER A 111 -8.59 5.53 -5.27
CA SER A 111 -8.29 4.27 -5.96
C SER A 111 -9.07 4.17 -7.28
N THR A 112 -8.58 3.33 -8.18
CA THR A 112 -9.26 2.92 -9.42
C THR A 112 -10.16 1.70 -9.20
N ASP A 113 -10.06 1.10 -8.04
CA ASP A 113 -11.02 0.12 -7.52
C ASP A 113 -11.78 0.75 -6.33
N GLU A 114 -11.79 0.12 -5.15
CA GLU A 114 -12.38 0.70 -3.93
C GLU A 114 -11.32 1.36 -3.03
N GLY A 115 -11.75 2.24 -2.13
CA GLY A 115 -10.92 2.83 -1.09
C GLY A 115 -9.90 3.86 -1.55
N VAL A 116 -8.68 3.76 -1.03
CA VAL A 116 -7.63 4.76 -1.20
C VAL A 116 -6.24 4.14 -1.29
N ALA A 117 -5.30 4.87 -1.93
CA ALA A 117 -3.88 4.66 -1.73
C ALA A 117 -3.35 5.60 -0.62
N PHE A 118 -2.27 5.21 0.04
CA PHE A 118 -1.64 5.97 1.13
C PHE A 118 -0.24 6.44 0.74
N LEU A 119 0.04 7.71 1.00
CA LEU A 119 1.39 8.27 0.97
C LEU A 119 1.72 8.76 2.38
N VAL A 120 2.67 8.10 3.03
CA VAL A 120 3.06 8.38 4.41
C VAL A 120 4.43 9.01 4.45
N THR A 121 4.53 10.20 5.05
CA THR A 121 5.82 10.85 5.31
C THR A 121 6.08 10.81 6.81
N ALA A 122 7.18 10.18 7.21
CA ALA A 122 7.64 10.05 8.59
C ALA A 122 9.17 9.85 8.62
N ASP A 123 9.84 10.34 9.64
CA ASP A 123 11.30 10.18 9.84
C ASP A 123 12.14 10.58 8.62
N GLY A 124 11.70 11.59 7.87
CA GLY A 124 12.34 12.03 6.63
C GLY A 124 12.22 11.06 5.46
N LYS A 125 11.39 10.03 5.58
CA LYS A 125 11.10 9.04 4.54
C LYS A 125 9.67 9.19 4.01
N THR A 126 9.47 8.86 2.75
CA THR A 126 8.16 8.80 2.11
C THR A 126 7.88 7.37 1.66
N VAL A 127 6.80 6.80 2.19
CA VAL A 127 6.34 5.44 1.90
C VAL A 127 5.00 5.53 1.17
N PHE A 128 4.89 4.86 0.03
CA PHE A 128 3.66 4.78 -0.75
C PHE A 128 3.12 3.35 -0.77
N HIS A 129 1.86 3.19 -0.43
CA HIS A 129 1.13 1.94 -0.58
C HIS A 129 -0.09 2.16 -1.46
N ALA A 130 -0.10 1.52 -2.61
CA ALA A 130 -1.12 1.76 -3.64
C ALA A 130 -2.51 1.21 -3.25
N GLY A 131 -2.62 0.24 -2.31
CA GLY A 131 -3.82 -0.56 -2.24
C GLY A 131 -4.12 -1.13 -3.63
N ASP A 132 -5.35 -0.99 -4.10
CA ASP A 132 -5.74 -1.38 -5.46
C ASP A 132 -5.80 -0.21 -6.46
N LEU A 133 -5.09 0.88 -6.15
CA LEU A 133 -4.83 1.92 -7.15
C LEU A 133 -3.86 1.39 -8.21
N ASN A 134 -4.41 0.95 -9.35
CA ASN A 134 -3.64 0.38 -10.46
C ASN A 134 -4.27 0.75 -11.81
N TRP A 135 -3.49 0.63 -12.88
CA TRP A 135 -4.01 0.68 -14.26
C TRP A 135 -4.57 -0.69 -14.62
N TRP A 136 -5.77 -0.97 -14.13
CA TRP A 136 -6.46 -2.22 -14.44
C TRP A 136 -6.84 -2.25 -15.93
N HIS A 137 -6.29 -3.22 -16.64
CA HIS A 137 -6.61 -3.46 -18.05
C HIS A 137 -6.86 -4.95 -18.24
N TRP A 138 -8.13 -5.33 -18.39
CA TRP A 138 -8.51 -6.72 -18.54
C TRP A 138 -8.74 -7.04 -20.01
N GLU A 139 -8.11 -8.13 -20.50
CA GLU A 139 -8.38 -8.66 -21.83
C GLU A 139 -9.85 -9.11 -21.91
N GLY A 140 -10.55 -8.70 -22.97
CA GLY A 140 -11.97 -9.02 -23.16
C GLY A 140 -12.97 -8.15 -22.40
N GLU A 141 -12.52 -7.22 -21.56
CA GLU A 141 -13.38 -6.23 -20.91
C GLU A 141 -13.79 -5.11 -21.89
N ASP A 142 -14.86 -4.38 -21.57
CA ASP A 142 -15.33 -3.26 -22.37
C ASP A 142 -14.20 -2.23 -22.60
N PRO A 143 -13.94 -1.83 -23.85
CA PRO A 143 -12.86 -0.87 -24.15
C PRO A 143 -13.03 0.48 -23.46
N GLY A 144 -14.27 0.91 -23.19
CA GLY A 144 -14.56 2.14 -22.46
C GLY A 144 -14.20 2.02 -20.99
N TRP A 145 -14.46 0.84 -20.40
CA TRP A 145 -14.05 0.54 -19.03
C TRP A 145 -12.52 0.57 -18.90
N ASN A 146 -11.79 -0.16 -19.74
CA ASN A 146 -10.32 -0.18 -19.75
C ASN A 146 -9.73 1.24 -19.93
N ARG A 147 -10.34 2.05 -20.79
CA ARG A 147 -9.94 3.47 -20.98
C ARG A 147 -10.18 4.30 -19.72
N ASN A 148 -11.29 4.09 -19.03
CA ASN A 148 -11.59 4.78 -17.77
C ASN A 148 -10.57 4.43 -16.69
N MET A 149 -10.14 3.15 -16.60
CA MET A 149 -9.09 2.73 -15.68
C MET A 149 -7.77 3.45 -15.96
N GLU A 150 -7.37 3.52 -17.24
CA GLU A 150 -6.18 4.28 -17.66
C GLU A 150 -6.26 5.75 -17.24
N VAL A 151 -7.35 6.43 -17.64
CA VAL A 151 -7.53 7.87 -17.41
C VAL A 151 -7.55 8.17 -15.90
N ASN A 152 -8.27 7.36 -15.13
CA ASN A 152 -8.37 7.56 -13.69
C ASN A 152 -7.04 7.27 -12.99
N PHE A 153 -6.36 6.19 -13.34
CA PHE A 153 -5.04 5.87 -12.77
C PHE A 153 -4.05 7.01 -13.00
N LYS A 154 -3.93 7.49 -14.23
CA LYS A 154 -3.05 8.62 -14.57
C LYS A 154 -3.45 9.90 -13.83
N ARG A 155 -4.74 10.20 -13.75
CA ARG A 155 -5.25 11.38 -13.04
C ARG A 155 -4.99 11.32 -11.54
N TYR A 156 -5.21 10.14 -10.92
CA TYR A 156 -5.06 10.00 -9.48
C TYR A 156 -3.59 9.98 -9.05
N THR A 157 -2.70 9.48 -9.89
CA THR A 157 -1.26 9.45 -9.61
C THR A 157 -0.54 10.76 -10.00
N GLU A 158 -1.13 11.61 -10.83
CA GLU A 158 -0.51 12.87 -11.30
C GLU A 158 0.04 13.78 -10.18
N PRO A 159 -0.60 13.92 -9.01
CA PRO A 159 -0.05 14.70 -7.91
C PRO A 159 1.31 14.21 -7.38
N LEU A 160 1.71 12.98 -7.74
CA LEU A 160 2.99 12.38 -7.34
C LEU A 160 4.10 12.60 -8.38
N ARG A 161 3.84 13.30 -9.48
CA ARG A 161 4.84 13.58 -10.52
C ARG A 161 6.08 14.23 -9.96
N GLY A 162 7.23 13.56 -10.15
CA GLY A 162 8.53 14.02 -9.67
C GLY A 162 8.71 14.00 -8.15
N ARG A 163 7.69 13.58 -7.38
CA ARG A 163 7.84 13.44 -5.91
C ARG A 163 8.78 12.28 -5.60
N ARG A 164 9.69 12.52 -4.67
CA ARG A 164 10.55 11.47 -4.14
C ARG A 164 9.73 10.54 -3.25
N ILE A 165 9.84 9.24 -3.52
CA ILE A 165 9.23 8.15 -2.75
C ILE A 165 10.33 7.14 -2.42
N ASP A 166 10.64 7.01 -1.13
CA ASP A 166 11.73 6.13 -0.69
C ASP A 166 11.35 4.65 -0.84
N LEU A 167 10.07 4.31 -0.60
CA LEU A 167 9.54 2.96 -0.73
C LEU A 167 8.14 2.99 -1.34
N ALA A 168 7.93 2.32 -2.46
CA ALA A 168 6.63 2.18 -3.12
C ALA A 168 6.22 0.71 -3.22
N MET A 169 5.03 0.39 -2.74
CA MET A 169 4.37 -0.91 -2.88
C MET A 169 3.25 -0.76 -3.91
N LEU A 170 3.41 -1.42 -5.08
CA LEU A 170 2.50 -1.27 -6.22
C LEU A 170 2.02 -2.64 -6.70
N PRO A 171 0.74 -2.77 -7.11
CA PRO A 171 0.26 -4.00 -7.74
C PRO A 171 1.04 -4.34 -9.01
N LEU A 172 1.51 -5.58 -9.08
CA LEU A 172 2.09 -6.20 -10.27
C LEU A 172 1.35 -7.53 -10.48
N ASP A 173 0.13 -7.44 -11.01
CA ASP A 173 -0.84 -8.54 -11.03
C ASP A 173 -0.67 -9.43 -12.25
N PRO A 174 -0.28 -10.71 -12.08
CA PRO A 174 -0.08 -11.64 -13.18
C PRO A 174 -1.37 -12.03 -13.91
N ARG A 175 -2.54 -11.83 -13.30
CA ARG A 175 -3.83 -12.12 -13.93
C ARG A 175 -4.11 -11.23 -15.14
N LEU A 176 -3.47 -10.05 -15.21
CA LEU A 176 -3.56 -9.12 -16.33
C LEU A 176 -2.60 -9.47 -17.48
N GLY A 177 -1.77 -10.52 -17.35
CA GLY A 177 -0.72 -10.77 -18.33
C GLY A 177 0.23 -9.56 -18.46
N GLU A 178 0.70 -9.26 -19.67
CA GLU A 178 1.61 -8.13 -19.90
C GLU A 178 0.96 -6.76 -19.61
N ASP A 179 -0.36 -6.66 -19.62
CA ASP A 179 -1.07 -5.44 -19.23
C ASP A 179 -0.89 -5.10 -17.74
N GLY A 180 -0.57 -6.08 -16.90
CA GLY A 180 -0.19 -5.89 -15.50
C GLY A 180 1.09 -5.06 -15.30
N PHE A 181 1.88 -4.88 -16.34
CA PHE A 181 3.09 -4.05 -16.29
C PHE A 181 2.80 -2.55 -16.43
N ARG A 182 1.64 -2.16 -16.99
CA ARG A 182 1.31 -0.77 -17.34
C ARG A 182 1.31 0.15 -16.13
N GLY A 183 0.66 -0.26 -15.06
CA GLY A 183 0.54 0.53 -13.83
C GLY A 183 1.89 0.82 -13.19
N PRO A 184 2.67 -0.21 -12.78
CA PRO A 184 3.99 -0.02 -12.19
C PRO A 184 4.95 0.72 -13.12
N ALA A 185 5.00 0.39 -14.43
CA ALA A 185 5.90 1.06 -15.36
C ALA A 185 5.60 2.57 -15.45
N TYR A 186 4.33 2.94 -15.63
CA TYR A 186 3.92 4.34 -15.66
C TYR A 186 4.26 5.06 -14.34
N PHE A 187 3.98 4.44 -13.20
CA PHE A 187 4.24 5.05 -11.90
C PHE A 187 5.73 5.29 -11.64
N LEU A 188 6.59 4.32 -12.01
CA LEU A 188 8.04 4.42 -11.89
C LEU A 188 8.66 5.46 -12.83
N GLU A 189 8.00 5.82 -13.92
CA GLU A 189 8.38 6.95 -14.79
C GLU A 189 7.85 8.29 -14.24
N LEU A 190 6.68 8.28 -13.59
CA LEU A 190 6.02 9.46 -13.08
C LEU A 190 6.71 10.04 -11.84
N ALA A 191 7.01 9.19 -10.85
CA ALA A 191 7.56 9.57 -9.55
C ALA A 191 9.04 9.16 -9.42
N ASP A 192 9.79 9.88 -8.56
CA ASP A 192 11.17 9.50 -8.20
C ASP A 192 11.15 8.41 -7.12
N VAL A 193 10.85 7.17 -7.54
CA VAL A 193 10.79 6.00 -6.65
C VAL A 193 12.20 5.43 -6.45
N ARG A 194 12.64 5.32 -5.19
CA ARG A 194 13.96 4.78 -4.84
C ARG A 194 13.95 3.26 -4.73
N ARG A 195 12.90 2.69 -4.15
CA ARG A 195 12.70 1.24 -4.02
C ARG A 195 11.25 0.89 -4.33
N PHE A 196 11.06 -0.04 -5.25
CA PHE A 196 9.76 -0.59 -5.65
C PHE A 196 9.66 -2.03 -5.16
N LEU A 197 8.65 -2.32 -4.33
CA LEU A 197 8.26 -3.67 -3.93
C LEU A 197 6.97 -4.06 -4.65
N PRO A 198 7.02 -5.05 -5.55
CA PRO A 198 5.82 -5.60 -6.18
C PRO A 198 4.91 -6.27 -5.16
N MET A 199 3.61 -6.03 -5.28
CA MET A 199 2.57 -6.69 -4.49
C MET A 199 1.45 -7.21 -5.40
N HIS A 200 0.42 -7.84 -4.82
CA HIS A 200 -0.75 -8.35 -5.56
C HIS A 200 -0.40 -9.43 -6.59
N GLN A 201 0.65 -10.24 -6.31
CA GLN A 201 1.21 -11.18 -7.27
C GLN A 201 0.56 -12.58 -7.23
N TRP A 202 -0.38 -12.84 -6.33
CA TRP A 202 -1.10 -14.12 -6.20
C TRP A 202 -0.19 -15.35 -6.09
N GLY A 203 1.03 -15.18 -5.56
CA GLY A 203 2.02 -16.23 -5.44
C GLY A 203 2.89 -16.47 -6.69
N ASP A 204 2.59 -15.83 -7.83
CA ASP A 204 3.48 -15.83 -9.01
C ASP A 204 4.57 -14.75 -8.87
N PHE A 205 5.49 -14.96 -7.93
CA PHE A 205 6.60 -14.02 -7.69
C PHE A 205 7.58 -13.92 -8.87
N GLY A 206 7.61 -14.95 -9.73
CA GLY A 206 8.38 -14.91 -10.98
C GLY A 206 7.87 -13.90 -12.01
N PHE A 207 6.67 -13.35 -11.79
CA PHE A 207 6.13 -12.31 -12.67
C PHE A 207 6.96 -11.02 -12.64
N THR A 208 7.67 -10.74 -11.54
CA THR A 208 8.64 -9.64 -11.44
C THR A 208 9.79 -9.79 -12.44
N GLU A 209 10.28 -11.01 -12.70
CA GLU A 209 11.33 -11.24 -13.68
C GLU A 209 10.86 -10.93 -15.11
N LYS A 210 9.60 -11.27 -15.43
CA LYS A 210 8.98 -10.93 -16.73
C LYS A 210 8.85 -9.42 -16.89
N PHE A 211 8.43 -8.71 -15.83
CA PHE A 211 8.39 -7.26 -15.81
C PHE A 211 9.77 -6.64 -16.07
N LEU A 212 10.81 -7.11 -15.38
CA LEU A 212 12.18 -6.60 -15.54
C LEU A 212 12.80 -6.96 -16.89
N ALA A 213 12.44 -8.09 -17.48
CA ALA A 213 12.85 -8.43 -18.85
C ALA A 213 12.27 -7.43 -19.87
N ARG A 214 11.02 -6.96 -19.64
CA ARG A 214 10.36 -5.97 -20.50
C ARG A 214 10.84 -4.54 -20.23
N TYR A 215 11.19 -4.23 -18.98
CA TYR A 215 11.59 -2.89 -18.51
C TYR A 215 12.91 -2.94 -17.71
N PRO A 216 14.06 -3.29 -18.35
CA PRO A 216 15.32 -3.49 -17.62
C PRO A 216 15.84 -2.22 -16.92
N GLY A 217 15.41 -1.03 -17.36
CA GLY A 217 15.77 0.24 -16.71
C GLY A 217 15.25 0.39 -15.28
N PHE A 218 14.29 -0.44 -14.85
CA PHE A 218 13.78 -0.40 -13.48
C PHE A 218 14.47 -1.39 -12.54
N ALA A 219 15.39 -2.24 -13.05
CA ALA A 219 16.02 -3.29 -12.25
C ALA A 219 16.73 -2.75 -10.99
N ALA A 220 17.43 -1.63 -11.09
CA ALA A 220 18.16 -1.03 -9.96
C ALA A 220 17.23 -0.55 -8.82
N ARG A 221 15.97 -0.26 -9.12
CA ARG A 221 14.97 0.23 -8.16
C ARG A 221 14.00 -0.85 -7.69
N THR A 222 13.86 -1.94 -8.43
CA THR A 222 12.93 -3.02 -8.09
C THR A 222 13.57 -3.96 -7.08
N VAL A 223 12.86 -4.20 -6.00
CA VAL A 223 13.22 -5.16 -4.95
C VAL A 223 12.25 -6.34 -5.07
N PRO A 224 12.67 -7.46 -5.68
CA PRO A 224 11.78 -8.58 -5.91
C PRO A 224 11.26 -9.19 -4.61
N VAL A 225 9.97 -9.38 -4.54
CA VAL A 225 9.34 -10.25 -3.54
C VAL A 225 9.39 -11.67 -4.09
N SER A 226 9.92 -12.61 -3.34
CA SER A 226 10.13 -14.01 -3.77
C SER A 226 9.39 -15.04 -2.92
N ARG A 227 8.89 -14.66 -1.75
CA ARG A 227 8.15 -15.53 -0.84
C ARG A 227 7.35 -14.73 0.19
N VAL A 228 6.32 -15.34 0.71
CA VAL A 228 5.58 -14.85 1.89
C VAL A 228 6.51 -14.80 3.11
N GLY A 229 6.37 -13.78 3.94
CA GLY A 229 7.19 -13.55 5.12
C GLY A 229 8.64 -13.12 4.80
N GLN A 230 8.86 -12.48 3.64
CA GLN A 230 10.18 -11.99 3.27
C GLN A 230 10.48 -10.65 3.93
N ASP A 231 11.65 -10.56 4.57
CA ASP A 231 12.19 -9.33 5.14
C ASP A 231 13.11 -8.62 4.17
N PHE A 232 13.11 -7.29 4.26
CA PHE A 232 13.98 -6.38 3.53
C PHE A 232 14.58 -5.37 4.49
N THR A 233 15.85 -5.05 4.32
CA THR A 233 16.53 -3.99 5.06
C THR A 233 17.12 -3.00 4.06
N PHE A 234 16.82 -1.73 4.24
CA PHE A 234 17.31 -0.65 3.40
C PHE A 234 18.24 0.23 4.24
N GLU A 235 19.51 0.26 3.85
CA GLU A 235 20.48 1.19 4.43
C GLU A 235 20.14 2.61 4.00
N GLU A 236 20.48 3.59 4.86
CA GLU A 236 20.38 4.98 4.47
C GLU A 236 21.46 5.24 3.42
N GLU A 237 21.06 5.70 2.23
CA GLU A 237 22.03 6.23 1.28
C GLU A 237 22.63 7.47 1.92
N GLU A 238 23.95 7.49 2.10
CA GLU A 238 24.68 8.70 2.46
C GLU A 238 24.37 9.78 1.40
N VAL A 239 23.90 10.93 1.84
CA VAL A 239 23.56 12.12 1.02
C VAL A 239 24.84 12.74 0.49
#